data_38edb52316db1a3732014873ef0cfa97
#
_entry.id   38edb52316db1a3732014873ef0cfa97
#
_cell.length_a   1.000
_cell.length_b   1.000
_cell.length_c   1.000
_cell.angle_alpha   90.00
_cell.angle_beta   90.00
_cell.angle_gamma   90.00
#
_symmetry.space_group_name_H-M   'P 1'
#
loop_
_entity.id
_entity.type
_entity.pdbx_description
1 polymer ?
#
loop_
_entity_poly.entity_id
_entity_poly.type
_entity_poly.pdbx_seq_one_letter_code
_entity_poly.pdbx_strand_id
1 'polypeptide(L)'
;MIFAGFDIGGTKCAAVIANAENDEIKILKRYEYKTQGTWQQITDTFCEKLKELSENIVSLDEIKACGVSCGSPLNGRKGIIMSPPNLPGWDNVAICDYIKKKTGIDTYLFNDADACALAEWRYGAGKGKTNVIFVTFGTGFGAGLILNGRLYEGACNLAGEIGHVRLKSRGAEGYGKIGSVES
;
A
#
# COMPACT_ATOMS: atom_id res chain seq x y z
N MET A 1 5.60 19.30 -5.21
CA MET A 1 4.75 18.48 -6.12
C MET A 1 3.66 17.80 -5.29
N ILE A 2 2.42 17.81 -5.78
CA ILE A 2 1.27 17.22 -5.06
C ILE A 2 1.05 15.78 -5.53
N PHE A 3 0.81 14.89 -4.57
CA PHE A 3 0.51 13.48 -4.76
C PHE A 3 -0.74 13.08 -3.98
N ALA A 4 -1.45 12.09 -4.50
CA ALA A 4 -2.53 11.40 -3.79
C ALA A 4 -2.02 10.07 -3.22
N GLY A 5 -2.62 9.63 -2.11
CA GLY A 5 -2.38 8.32 -1.52
C GLY A 5 -3.68 7.64 -1.14
N PHE A 6 -3.79 6.35 -1.42
CA PHE A 6 -4.90 5.51 -1.02
C PHE A 6 -4.38 4.28 -0.26
N ASP A 7 -4.65 4.21 1.02
CA ASP A 7 -4.33 3.06 1.86
C ASP A 7 -5.57 2.18 2.03
N ILE A 8 -5.47 0.92 1.59
CA ILE A 8 -6.57 -0.05 1.59
C ILE A 8 -6.30 -1.11 2.65
N GLY A 9 -6.91 -0.95 3.81
CA GLY A 9 -6.86 -1.93 4.88
C GLY A 9 -8.16 -2.74 5.01
N GLY A 10 -8.09 -3.91 5.64
CA GLY A 10 -9.26 -4.77 5.85
C GLY A 10 -10.35 -4.18 6.75
N THR A 11 -10.00 -3.22 7.61
CA THR A 11 -10.95 -2.58 8.55
C THR A 11 -11.25 -1.14 8.18
N LYS A 12 -10.25 -0.40 7.71
CA LYS A 12 -10.35 1.01 7.33
C LYS A 12 -9.49 1.32 6.12
N CYS A 13 -9.91 2.32 5.36
CA CYS A 13 -9.17 2.92 4.28
C CYS A 13 -8.84 4.37 4.59
N ALA A 14 -7.81 4.91 3.94
CA ALA A 14 -7.45 6.32 4.07
C ALA A 14 -7.14 6.95 2.72
N ALA A 15 -7.69 8.14 2.49
CA ALA A 15 -7.35 9.03 1.39
C ALA A 15 -6.43 10.13 1.90
N VAL A 16 -5.37 10.44 1.15
CA VAL A 16 -4.35 11.41 1.54
C VAL A 16 -4.02 12.31 0.36
N ILE A 17 -3.78 13.59 0.65
CA ILE A 17 -3.07 14.53 -0.25
C ILE A 17 -1.80 14.98 0.46
N ALA A 18 -0.68 14.88 -0.23
CA ALA A 18 0.62 15.24 0.28
C ALA A 18 1.40 16.11 -0.70
N ASN A 19 2.24 17.01 -0.18
CA ASN A 19 3.26 17.71 -0.94
C ASN A 19 4.62 17.06 -0.68
N ALA A 20 5.32 16.69 -1.76
CA ALA A 20 6.71 16.23 -1.71
C ALA A 20 7.60 17.30 -2.35
N GLU A 21 8.55 17.82 -1.57
CA GLU A 21 9.47 18.87 -1.97
C GLU A 21 10.77 18.77 -1.18
N ASN A 22 11.92 18.98 -1.83
CA ASN A 22 13.25 19.01 -1.19
C ASN A 22 13.56 17.78 -0.31
N ASP A 23 13.24 16.58 -0.80
CA ASP A 23 13.38 15.31 -0.06
C ASP A 23 12.60 15.25 1.26
N GLU A 24 11.55 16.04 1.38
CA GLU A 24 10.58 15.99 2.46
C GLU A 24 9.19 15.69 1.92
N ILE A 25 8.35 15.06 2.74
CA ILE A 25 6.94 14.83 2.44
C ILE A 25 6.09 15.42 3.57
N LYS A 26 5.09 16.22 3.19
CA LYS A 26 4.12 16.80 4.13
C LYS A 26 2.71 16.36 3.76
N ILE A 27 2.05 15.68 4.67
CA ILE A 27 0.62 15.40 4.53
C ILE A 27 -0.15 16.72 4.70
N LEU A 28 -0.90 17.09 3.67
CA LEU A 28 -1.71 18.30 3.67
C LEU A 28 -3.11 18.05 4.20
N LYS A 29 -3.72 16.95 3.74
CA LYS A 29 -5.03 16.49 4.22
C LYS A 29 -5.09 14.98 4.24
N ARG A 30 -5.88 14.43 5.17
CA ARG A 30 -6.15 13.00 5.32
C ARG A 30 -7.58 12.77 5.73
N TYR A 31 -8.21 11.74 5.16
CA TYR A 31 -9.54 11.27 5.52
C TYR A 31 -9.53 9.75 5.67
N GLU A 32 -10.02 9.25 6.80
CA GLU A 32 -10.19 7.82 7.05
C GLU A 32 -11.66 7.44 7.01
N TYR A 33 -11.95 6.24 6.49
CA TYR A 33 -13.29 5.67 6.46
C TYR A 33 -13.23 4.15 6.60
N LYS A 34 -14.36 3.55 6.98
CA LYS A 34 -14.45 2.10 7.17
C LYS A 34 -14.42 1.37 5.84
N THR A 35 -13.76 0.20 5.81
CA THR A 35 -13.79 -0.72 4.69
C THR A 35 -15.11 -1.49 4.71
N GLN A 36 -16.18 -0.90 4.18
CA GLN A 36 -17.52 -1.47 4.16
C GLN A 36 -18.12 -1.36 2.75
N GLY A 37 -18.74 -2.46 2.27
CA GLY A 37 -19.34 -2.52 0.95
C GLY A 37 -18.47 -3.23 -0.09
N THR A 38 -18.80 -3.06 -1.35
CA THR A 38 -18.03 -3.63 -2.46
C THR A 38 -16.76 -2.84 -2.70
N TRP A 39 -15.80 -3.45 -3.40
CA TRP A 39 -14.57 -2.75 -3.77
C TRP A 39 -14.83 -1.49 -4.60
N GLN A 40 -15.88 -1.50 -5.46
CA GLN A 40 -16.28 -0.32 -6.23
C GLN A 40 -16.74 0.81 -5.30
N GLN A 41 -17.63 0.53 -4.35
CA GLN A 41 -18.12 1.53 -3.41
C GLN A 41 -17.00 2.14 -2.57
N ILE A 42 -16.07 1.30 -2.11
CA ILE A 42 -14.90 1.75 -1.33
C ILE A 42 -14.00 2.65 -2.18
N THR A 43 -13.75 2.27 -3.44
CA THR A 43 -12.89 3.05 -4.34
C THR A 43 -13.60 4.33 -4.84
N ASP A 44 -14.90 4.28 -5.07
CA ASP A 44 -15.69 5.48 -5.42
C ASP A 44 -15.67 6.48 -4.27
N THR A 45 -15.83 6.03 -3.02
CA THR A 45 -15.66 6.88 -1.83
C THR A 45 -14.27 7.52 -1.81
N PHE A 46 -13.21 6.78 -2.13
CA PHE A 46 -11.86 7.35 -2.24
C PHE A 46 -11.82 8.46 -3.30
N CYS A 47 -12.35 8.21 -4.50
CA CYS A 47 -12.32 9.19 -5.58
C CYS A 47 -13.11 10.47 -5.24
N GLU A 48 -14.24 10.33 -4.55
CA GLU A 48 -15.04 11.46 -4.07
C GLU A 48 -14.28 12.25 -3.00
N LYS A 49 -13.73 11.56 -1.99
CA LYS A 49 -12.94 12.19 -0.93
C LYS A 49 -11.66 12.82 -1.45
N LEU A 50 -11.03 12.25 -2.45
CA LEU A 50 -9.87 12.86 -3.10
C LEU A 50 -10.23 14.23 -3.71
N LYS A 51 -11.37 14.34 -4.39
CA LYS A 51 -11.88 15.62 -4.91
C LYS A 51 -12.12 16.63 -3.79
N GLU A 52 -12.84 16.25 -2.74
CA GLU A 52 -13.11 17.11 -1.58
C GLU A 52 -11.80 17.55 -0.89
N LEU A 53 -10.84 16.65 -0.71
CA LEU A 53 -9.55 16.94 -0.08
C LEU A 53 -8.69 17.88 -0.95
N SER A 54 -8.79 17.78 -2.28
CA SER A 54 -8.05 18.65 -3.20
C SER A 54 -8.61 20.06 -3.29
N GLU A 55 -9.87 20.27 -2.92
CA GLU A 55 -10.49 21.59 -2.92
C GLU A 55 -9.66 22.62 -2.15
N ASN A 56 -9.44 23.77 -2.76
CA ASN A 56 -8.61 24.86 -2.25
C ASN A 56 -7.11 24.55 -2.06
N ILE A 57 -6.62 23.45 -2.61
CA ILE A 57 -5.19 23.10 -2.65
C ILE A 57 -4.69 23.09 -4.08
N VAL A 58 -5.33 22.25 -4.94
CA VAL A 58 -4.88 21.91 -6.29
C VAL A 58 -6.03 21.30 -7.08
N SER A 59 -6.06 21.49 -8.39
CA SER A 59 -6.98 20.75 -9.26
C SER A 59 -6.51 19.30 -9.44
N LEU A 60 -7.41 18.36 -9.76
CA LEU A 60 -7.07 16.94 -9.88
C LEU A 60 -6.01 16.66 -10.95
N ASP A 61 -6.01 17.41 -12.04
CA ASP A 61 -5.06 17.30 -13.16
C ASP A 61 -3.64 17.77 -12.80
N GLU A 62 -3.48 18.54 -11.72
CA GLU A 62 -2.18 18.94 -11.19
C GLU A 62 -1.58 17.91 -10.20
N ILE A 63 -2.38 16.95 -9.73
CA ILE A 63 -1.88 15.84 -8.91
C ILE A 63 -1.02 14.92 -9.79
N LYS A 64 0.25 14.78 -9.44
CA LYS A 64 1.25 14.10 -10.29
C LYS A 64 1.04 12.60 -10.40
N ALA A 65 0.63 11.97 -9.32
CA ALA A 65 0.32 10.54 -9.28
C ALA A 65 -0.47 10.18 -8.00
N CYS A 66 -1.09 9.00 -8.03
CA CYS A 66 -1.72 8.36 -6.89
C CYS A 66 -0.98 7.06 -6.54
N GLY A 67 -0.48 6.95 -5.30
CA GLY A 67 0.03 5.70 -4.75
C GLY A 67 -1.07 4.95 -4.02
N VAL A 68 -1.26 3.66 -4.35
CA VAL A 68 -2.18 2.76 -3.64
C VAL A 68 -1.38 1.77 -2.83
N SER A 69 -1.66 1.66 -1.55
CA SER A 69 -1.12 0.67 -0.61
C SER A 69 -2.20 -0.37 -0.30
N CYS A 70 -1.88 -1.66 -0.41
CA CYS A 70 -2.81 -2.75 -0.12
C CYS A 70 -2.05 -4.00 0.32
N GLY A 71 -2.66 -4.83 1.18
CA GLY A 71 -2.11 -6.14 1.54
C GLY A 71 -2.04 -7.11 0.36
N SER A 72 -1.10 -8.05 0.41
CA SER A 72 -0.94 -9.13 -0.57
C SER A 72 -2.10 -10.17 -0.51
N PRO A 73 -2.31 -10.95 -1.62
CA PRO A 73 -1.58 -10.95 -2.87
C PRO A 73 -2.02 -9.86 -3.84
N LEU A 74 -1.07 -9.30 -4.56
CA LEU A 74 -1.31 -8.30 -5.61
C LEU A 74 -0.28 -8.40 -6.74
N ASN A 75 -0.56 -7.76 -7.88
CA ASN A 75 0.38 -7.57 -8.97
C ASN A 75 0.60 -6.06 -9.18
N GLY A 76 1.62 -5.51 -8.54
CA GLY A 76 1.93 -4.07 -8.60
C GLY A 76 2.18 -3.57 -10.03
N ARG A 77 2.88 -4.36 -10.85
CA ARG A 77 3.19 -3.99 -12.26
C ARG A 77 1.94 -3.86 -13.13
N LYS A 78 0.91 -4.66 -12.86
CA LYS A 78 -0.38 -4.61 -13.58
C LYS A 78 -1.42 -3.75 -12.87
N GLY A 79 -1.14 -3.28 -11.64
CA GLY A 79 -2.09 -2.52 -10.83
C GLY A 79 -3.32 -3.33 -10.41
N ILE A 80 -3.14 -4.66 -10.15
CA ILE A 80 -4.22 -5.60 -9.86
C ILE A 80 -4.10 -6.13 -8.43
N ILE A 81 -5.17 -6.01 -7.64
CA ILE A 81 -5.33 -6.65 -6.33
C ILE A 81 -5.88 -8.06 -6.56
N MET A 82 -5.24 -9.09 -5.94
CA MET A 82 -5.47 -10.51 -6.24
C MET A 82 -5.99 -11.28 -5.03
N SER A 83 -7.21 -10.99 -4.56
CA SER A 83 -7.87 -11.73 -3.45
C SER A 83 -7.11 -11.71 -2.11
N PRO A 84 -6.80 -10.54 -1.52
CA PRO A 84 -6.23 -10.48 -0.18
C PRO A 84 -7.20 -11.10 0.84
N PRO A 85 -6.71 -11.90 1.80
CA PRO A 85 -7.59 -12.62 2.73
C PRO A 85 -8.42 -11.72 3.64
N ASN A 86 -7.95 -10.50 3.89
CA ASN A 86 -8.63 -9.48 4.69
C ASN A 86 -9.54 -8.54 3.88
N LEU A 87 -9.68 -8.76 2.57
CA LEU A 87 -10.52 -8.00 1.65
C LEU A 87 -11.42 -8.94 0.81
N PRO A 88 -12.46 -9.53 1.40
CA PRO A 88 -13.35 -10.44 0.68
C PRO A 88 -14.04 -9.74 -0.50
N GLY A 89 -14.08 -10.40 -1.66
CA GLY A 89 -14.66 -9.87 -2.89
C GLY A 89 -13.75 -8.95 -3.71
N TRP A 90 -12.46 -8.84 -3.35
CA TRP A 90 -11.44 -8.11 -4.12
C TRP A 90 -10.66 -9.04 -5.06
N ASP A 91 -11.40 -9.80 -5.87
CA ASP A 91 -10.81 -10.83 -6.74
C ASP A 91 -10.41 -10.24 -8.09
N ASN A 92 -9.11 -10.19 -8.38
CA ASN A 92 -8.54 -9.66 -9.63
C ASN A 92 -9.02 -8.25 -10.00
N VAL A 93 -9.02 -7.35 -9.03
CA VAL A 93 -9.47 -5.96 -9.19
C VAL A 93 -8.40 -5.11 -9.85
N ALA A 94 -8.62 -4.62 -11.07
CA ALA A 94 -7.74 -3.67 -11.78
C ALA A 94 -7.86 -2.26 -11.16
N ILE A 95 -7.38 -2.11 -9.93
CA ILE A 95 -7.59 -0.92 -9.10
C ILE A 95 -6.97 0.35 -9.71
N CYS A 96 -5.78 0.23 -10.28
CA CYS A 96 -5.08 1.38 -10.88
C CYS A 96 -5.84 1.93 -12.08
N ASP A 97 -6.32 1.06 -12.97
CA ASP A 97 -7.10 1.46 -14.14
C ASP A 97 -8.44 2.08 -13.72
N TYR A 98 -9.06 1.52 -12.68
CA TYR A 98 -10.33 2.04 -12.17
C TYR A 98 -10.18 3.47 -11.62
N ILE A 99 -9.18 3.71 -10.77
CA ILE A 99 -8.92 5.05 -10.21
C ILE A 99 -8.53 6.02 -11.32
N LYS A 100 -7.64 5.63 -12.23
CA LYS A 100 -7.23 6.46 -13.37
C LYS A 100 -8.43 6.85 -14.26
N LYS A 101 -9.33 5.91 -14.53
CA LYS A 101 -10.56 6.18 -15.29
C LYS A 101 -11.47 7.20 -14.60
N LYS A 102 -11.57 7.18 -13.27
CA LYS A 102 -12.43 8.06 -12.48
C LYS A 102 -11.84 9.45 -12.23
N THR A 103 -10.53 9.55 -12.13
CA THR A 103 -9.84 10.76 -11.67
C THR A 103 -8.93 11.40 -12.73
N GLY A 104 -8.53 10.65 -13.74
CA GLY A 104 -7.49 11.06 -14.70
C GLY A 104 -6.05 10.89 -14.18
N ILE A 105 -5.86 10.54 -12.90
CA ILE A 105 -4.54 10.51 -12.24
C ILE A 105 -3.85 9.17 -12.50
N ASP A 106 -2.58 9.21 -12.93
CA ASP A 106 -1.74 8.00 -13.02
C ASP A 106 -1.59 7.35 -11.64
N THR A 107 -1.92 6.05 -11.57
CA THR A 107 -2.05 5.34 -10.30
C THR A 107 -1.12 4.13 -10.28
N TYR A 108 -0.46 3.90 -9.13
CA TYR A 108 0.52 2.85 -8.90
C TYR A 108 0.16 2.06 -7.64
N LEU A 109 0.27 0.73 -7.71
CA LEU A 109 -0.07 -0.18 -6.62
C LEU A 109 1.18 -0.79 -5.99
N PHE A 110 1.25 -0.78 -4.66
CA PHE A 110 2.30 -1.41 -3.87
C PHE A 110 1.72 -2.27 -2.75
N ASN A 111 2.46 -3.29 -2.34
CA ASN A 111 2.20 -3.95 -1.08
C ASN A 111 2.37 -2.96 0.08
N ASP A 112 1.62 -3.12 1.16
CA ASP A 112 1.62 -2.21 2.31
C ASP A 112 2.98 -2.14 3.03
N ALA A 113 3.66 -3.27 3.24
CA ALA A 113 4.99 -3.29 3.83
C ALA A 113 6.05 -2.68 2.89
N ASP A 114 5.93 -2.89 1.57
CA ASP A 114 6.79 -2.28 0.56
C ASP A 114 6.60 -0.76 0.51
N ALA A 115 5.36 -0.28 0.56
CA ALA A 115 5.06 1.15 0.61
C ALA A 115 5.66 1.81 1.86
N CYS A 116 5.55 1.14 3.03
CA CYS A 116 6.18 1.60 4.27
C CYS A 116 7.73 1.60 4.17
N ALA A 117 8.31 0.56 3.58
CA ALA A 117 9.77 0.49 3.37
C ALA A 117 10.27 1.63 2.47
N LEU A 118 9.55 1.95 1.40
CA LEU A 118 9.85 3.08 0.53
C LEU A 118 9.75 4.41 1.27
N ALA A 119 8.71 4.59 2.10
CA ALA A 119 8.50 5.80 2.89
C ALA A 119 9.64 6.00 3.90
N GLU A 120 9.99 4.96 4.67
CA GLU A 120 11.08 5.00 5.63
C GLU A 120 12.45 5.21 4.96
N TRP A 121 12.67 4.59 3.81
CA TRP A 121 13.90 4.76 3.06
C TRP A 121 14.07 6.18 2.50
N ARG A 122 13.02 6.76 1.95
CA ARG A 122 13.08 8.09 1.32
C ARG A 122 13.00 9.23 2.32
N TYR A 123 12.16 9.10 3.35
CA TYR A 123 11.78 10.22 4.22
C TYR A 123 12.00 9.95 5.71
N GLY A 124 12.20 8.68 6.11
CA GLY A 124 12.30 8.26 7.50
C GLY A 124 13.68 7.79 7.92
N ALA A 125 13.70 6.78 8.81
CA ALA A 125 14.90 6.24 9.46
C ALA A 125 15.91 5.62 8.48
N GLY A 126 15.46 5.20 7.29
CA GLY A 126 16.30 4.63 6.23
C GLY A 126 16.95 5.65 5.30
N LYS A 127 16.73 6.96 5.50
CA LYS A 127 17.24 8.01 4.61
C LYS A 127 18.77 7.94 4.48
N GLY A 128 19.26 7.93 3.24
CA GLY A 128 20.69 7.83 2.92
C GLY A 128 21.30 6.42 3.02
N LYS A 129 20.51 5.39 3.33
CA LYS A 129 20.97 4.00 3.36
C LYS A 129 20.72 3.31 2.01
N THR A 130 21.62 2.40 1.64
CA THR A 130 21.46 1.59 0.42
C THR A 130 20.71 0.29 0.64
N ASN A 131 20.66 -0.18 1.90
CA ASN A 131 19.94 -1.39 2.30
C ASN A 131 19.12 -1.09 3.55
N VAL A 132 17.81 -1.33 3.46
CA VAL A 132 16.84 -1.12 4.55
C VAL A 132 15.88 -2.31 4.58
N ILE A 133 15.58 -2.80 5.76
CA ILE A 133 14.51 -3.75 5.99
C ILE A 133 13.49 -3.06 6.90
N PHE A 134 12.30 -2.84 6.37
CA PHE A 134 11.14 -2.43 7.16
C PHE A 134 10.40 -3.69 7.60
N VAL A 135 10.02 -3.76 8.86
CA VAL A 135 9.25 -4.89 9.41
C VAL A 135 7.96 -4.35 10.00
N THR A 136 6.84 -4.90 9.57
CA THR A 136 5.53 -4.63 10.18
C THR A 136 5.15 -5.77 11.10
N PHE A 137 4.69 -5.44 12.31
CA PHE A 137 4.25 -6.38 13.33
C PHE A 137 2.88 -5.92 13.85
N GLY A 138 1.81 -6.48 13.30
CA GLY A 138 0.43 -6.11 13.61
C GLY A 138 -0.49 -7.32 13.55
N THR A 139 -1.55 -7.26 12.74
CA THR A 139 -2.41 -8.42 12.45
C THR A 139 -1.63 -9.53 11.77
N GLY A 140 -0.66 -9.18 10.91
CA GLY A 140 0.29 -10.08 10.27
C GLY A 140 1.73 -9.65 10.57
N PHE A 141 2.69 -10.40 10.02
CA PHE A 141 4.12 -10.14 10.10
C PHE A 141 4.74 -10.12 8.70
N GLY A 142 5.05 -8.95 8.21
CA GLY A 142 5.58 -8.74 6.87
C GLY A 142 6.85 -7.89 6.87
N ALA A 143 7.51 -7.81 5.74
CA ALA A 143 8.62 -6.89 5.54
C ALA A 143 8.62 -6.30 4.14
N GLY A 144 9.15 -5.07 4.03
CA GLY A 144 9.54 -4.46 2.77
C GLY A 144 11.06 -4.34 2.71
N LEU A 145 11.63 -4.63 1.56
CA LEU A 145 13.07 -4.77 1.38
C LEU A 145 13.61 -3.71 0.41
N ILE A 146 14.49 -2.85 0.88
CA ILE A 146 15.32 -2.02 0.01
C ILE A 146 16.70 -2.66 -0.06
N LEU A 147 17.11 -3.10 -1.25
CA LEU A 147 18.42 -3.72 -1.49
C LEU A 147 19.14 -2.98 -2.59
N ASN A 148 20.40 -2.58 -2.33
CA ASN A 148 21.22 -1.82 -3.27
C ASN A 148 20.52 -0.55 -3.81
N GLY A 149 19.82 0.18 -2.94
CA GLY A 149 19.11 1.41 -3.29
C GLY A 149 17.87 1.20 -4.17
N ARG A 150 17.23 0.04 -4.11
CA ARG A 150 16.02 -0.30 -4.86
C ARG A 150 15.07 -1.13 -4.02
N LEU A 151 13.77 -0.93 -4.21
CA LEU A 151 12.76 -1.85 -3.69
C LEU A 151 12.95 -3.22 -4.33
N TYR A 152 12.99 -4.24 -3.49
CA TYR A 152 13.12 -5.63 -3.91
C TYR A 152 11.81 -6.37 -3.70
N GLU A 153 11.03 -6.51 -4.75
CA GLU A 153 9.72 -7.16 -4.73
C GLU A 153 9.80 -8.67 -5.03
N GLY A 154 10.98 -9.17 -5.44
CA GLY A 154 11.13 -10.54 -5.92
C GLY A 154 10.52 -10.76 -7.32
N ALA A 155 10.51 -12.02 -7.76
CA ALA A 155 10.00 -12.39 -9.08
C ALA A 155 8.47 -12.27 -9.20
N CYS A 156 7.75 -12.52 -8.10
CA CYS A 156 6.28 -12.61 -8.05
C CYS A 156 5.64 -11.59 -7.11
N ASN A 157 6.32 -10.50 -6.77
CA ASN A 157 5.87 -9.51 -5.76
C ASN A 157 5.57 -10.14 -4.38
N LEU A 158 6.37 -11.15 -3.98
CA LEU A 158 6.22 -11.86 -2.71
C LEU A 158 7.51 -11.81 -1.86
N ALA A 159 8.45 -10.91 -2.17
CA ALA A 159 9.57 -10.68 -1.28
C ALA A 159 9.07 -10.06 0.03
N GLY A 160 9.70 -10.41 1.13
CA GLY A 160 9.30 -9.85 2.44
C GLY A 160 8.17 -10.59 3.16
N GLU A 161 7.64 -11.68 2.61
CA GLU A 161 6.64 -12.55 3.28
C GLU A 161 7.27 -13.37 4.41
N ILE A 162 7.96 -12.67 5.34
CA ILE A 162 8.74 -13.28 6.44
C ILE A 162 7.86 -13.94 7.52
N GLY A 163 6.58 -13.55 7.62
CA GLY A 163 5.61 -14.18 8.49
C GLY A 163 5.40 -15.65 8.18
N HIS A 164 5.59 -16.04 6.93
CA HIS A 164 5.47 -17.41 6.46
C HIS A 164 6.73 -18.28 6.67
N VAL A 165 7.82 -17.71 7.17
CA VAL A 165 9.05 -18.46 7.46
C VAL A 165 8.81 -19.40 8.64
N ARG A 166 9.10 -20.69 8.42
CA ARG A 166 8.97 -21.71 9.47
C ARG A 166 10.19 -21.69 10.39
N LEU A 167 9.98 -21.38 11.65
CA LEU A 167 11.03 -21.37 12.68
C LEU A 167 11.12 -22.69 13.45
N LYS A 168 10.01 -23.44 13.55
CA LYS A 168 9.91 -24.69 14.32
C LYS A 168 9.18 -25.76 13.52
N SER A 169 9.49 -27.02 13.76
CA SER A 169 8.78 -28.16 13.16
C SER A 169 7.44 -28.46 13.82
N ARG A 170 7.18 -27.90 15.00
CA ARG A 170 5.96 -28.07 15.80
C ARG A 170 5.56 -26.72 16.37
N GLY A 171 4.26 -26.52 16.62
CA GLY A 171 3.73 -25.28 17.20
C GLY A 171 2.32 -24.99 16.69
N ALA A 172 1.83 -23.82 17.01
CA ALA A 172 0.56 -23.33 16.49
C ALA A 172 0.62 -23.14 14.96
N GLU A 173 -0.53 -23.13 14.33
CA GLU A 173 -0.68 -22.86 12.90
C GLU A 173 -0.91 -21.36 12.67
N GLY A 174 -0.06 -20.76 11.84
CA GLY A 174 -0.26 -19.41 11.34
C GLY A 174 -0.27 -19.43 9.81
N TYR A 175 -1.29 -18.87 9.18
CA TYR A 175 -1.50 -18.87 7.72
C TYR A 175 -1.32 -20.26 7.06
N GLY A 176 -1.88 -21.31 7.69
CA GLY A 176 -1.75 -22.68 7.22
C GLY A 176 -0.36 -23.31 7.35
N LYS A 177 0.54 -22.70 8.14
CA LYS A 177 1.90 -23.22 8.40
C LYS A 177 2.16 -23.36 9.88
N ILE A 178 2.41 -24.60 10.31
CA ILE A 178 2.76 -24.91 11.69
C ILE A 178 4.17 -24.36 12.01
N GLY A 179 4.29 -23.63 13.13
CA GLY A 179 5.56 -23.11 13.64
C GLY A 179 6.18 -22.00 12.78
N SER A 180 5.35 -21.25 12.06
CA SER A 180 5.77 -20.02 11.36
C SER A 180 5.98 -18.87 12.35
N VAL A 181 6.53 -17.75 11.86
CA VAL A 181 6.73 -16.54 12.67
C VAL A 181 5.40 -15.99 13.18
N GLU A 182 4.32 -16.16 12.40
CA GLU A 182 2.97 -15.69 12.73
C GLU A 182 2.12 -16.68 13.53
N SER A 183 2.69 -17.80 13.98
CA SER A 183 1.96 -18.84 14.72
C SER A 183 2.12 -18.73 16.25
#